data_2044c590ef3190029949348939b592cc
#
_entry.id   2044c590ef3190029949348939b592cc
#
_cell.length_a   1.000
_cell.length_b   1.000
_cell.length_c   1.000
_cell.angle_alpha   90.00
_cell.angle_beta   90.00
_cell.angle_gamma   90.00
#
_symmetry.space_group_name_H-M   'P 1'
#
loop_
_entity.id
_entity.type
_entity.pdbx_description
1 polymer ?
#
loop_
_entity_poly.entity_id
_entity_poly.type
_entity_poly.pdbx_seq_one_letter_code
_entity_poly.pdbx_strand_id
1 'polypeptide(L)'
;MPIEPGDSVTIEYVGRFEDETVFDTSRPDVASEHGLIEAQGVEASEYTPLSFTVGAGEIIEGLDEALVGMTAGEETTTTVPPEKAYGEFQADRVREYDPETFEGMVGKEPAVGLHVEAENGLHGDVTAVRDDAVEVDFNHELAGKTLVFDIEVVDVRRD
;
A
#
# COMPACT_ATOMS: atom_id res chain seq x y z
N MET A 1 -26.74 -12.58 3.97
CA MET A 1 -26.14 -12.27 5.29
C MET A 1 -25.13 -11.12 5.13
N PRO A 2 -25.55 -9.89 5.45
CA PRO A 2 -24.65 -8.73 5.30
C PRO A 2 -23.45 -8.82 6.24
N ILE A 3 -22.30 -8.36 5.76
CA ILE A 3 -21.08 -8.31 6.58
C ILE A 3 -21.26 -7.31 7.72
N GLU A 4 -20.90 -7.73 8.93
CA GLU A 4 -20.88 -6.88 10.13
C GLU A 4 -19.49 -6.87 10.75
N PRO A 5 -19.14 -5.83 11.52
CA PRO A 5 -17.87 -5.85 12.27
C PRO A 5 -17.75 -7.11 13.12
N GLY A 6 -16.61 -7.76 13.07
CA GLY A 6 -16.36 -9.03 13.75
C GLY A 6 -16.48 -10.26 12.86
N ASP A 7 -17.06 -10.12 11.68
CA ASP A 7 -17.16 -11.23 10.73
C ASP A 7 -15.80 -11.47 10.06
N SER A 8 -15.49 -12.73 9.79
CA SER A 8 -14.32 -13.10 8.99
C SER A 8 -14.75 -13.15 7.53
N VAL A 9 -14.02 -12.44 6.68
CA VAL A 9 -14.34 -12.39 5.25
C VAL A 9 -13.13 -12.79 4.42
N THR A 10 -13.42 -13.33 3.24
CA THR A 10 -12.42 -13.59 2.22
C THR A 10 -12.81 -12.79 0.99
N ILE A 11 -11.89 -12.00 0.49
CA ILE A 11 -12.14 -11.16 -0.68
C ILE A 11 -11.05 -11.35 -1.73
N GLU A 12 -11.41 -11.07 -2.98
CA GLU A 12 -10.45 -10.82 -4.03
C GLU A 12 -10.50 -9.33 -4.37
N TYR A 13 -9.37 -8.75 -4.67
CA TYR A 13 -9.30 -7.32 -4.90
C TYR A 13 -8.27 -6.94 -5.96
N VAL A 14 -8.50 -5.78 -6.57
CA VAL A 14 -7.53 -5.11 -7.43
C VAL A 14 -7.42 -3.68 -6.91
N GLY A 15 -6.22 -3.30 -6.46
CA GLY A 15 -5.94 -1.94 -6.01
C GLY A 15 -5.25 -1.15 -7.12
N ARG A 16 -5.76 0.03 -7.42
CA ARG A 16 -5.23 0.89 -8.47
C ARG A 16 -5.25 2.36 -8.04
N PHE A 17 -4.44 3.16 -8.71
CA PHE A 17 -4.47 4.62 -8.54
C PHE A 17 -5.59 5.23 -9.39
N GLU A 18 -5.83 6.51 -9.23
CA GLU A 18 -6.85 7.21 -10.01
C GLU A 18 -6.57 7.20 -11.52
N ASP A 19 -5.31 7.06 -11.93
CA ASP A 19 -4.91 6.94 -13.33
C ASP A 19 -5.03 5.52 -13.87
N GLU A 20 -5.62 4.62 -13.10
CA GLU A 20 -5.86 3.21 -13.41
C GLU A 20 -4.62 2.31 -13.34
N THR A 21 -3.49 2.82 -12.86
CA THR A 21 -2.29 2.00 -12.65
C THR A 21 -2.53 1.04 -11.48
N VAL A 22 -2.45 -0.26 -11.73
CA VAL A 22 -2.60 -1.29 -10.69
C VAL A 22 -1.34 -1.36 -9.85
N PHE A 23 -1.46 -1.20 -8.53
CA PHE A 23 -0.34 -1.28 -7.60
C PHE A 23 -0.36 -2.54 -6.75
N ASP A 24 -1.48 -3.20 -6.61
CA ASP A 24 -1.61 -4.44 -5.85
C ASP A 24 -2.86 -5.19 -6.24
N THR A 25 -2.86 -6.51 -6.04
CA THR A 25 -4.02 -7.35 -6.30
C THR A 25 -3.85 -8.70 -5.60
N SER A 26 -4.96 -9.37 -5.32
CA SER A 26 -4.95 -10.76 -4.86
C SER A 26 -5.00 -11.75 -6.03
N ARG A 27 -5.25 -11.27 -7.25
CA ARG A 27 -5.45 -12.13 -8.43
C ARG A 27 -4.16 -12.32 -9.22
N PRO A 28 -3.67 -13.57 -9.38
CA PRO A 28 -2.42 -13.81 -10.11
C PRO A 28 -2.49 -13.43 -11.59
N ASP A 29 -3.63 -13.60 -12.23
CA ASP A 29 -3.81 -13.22 -13.65
C ASP A 29 -3.69 -11.70 -13.84
N VAL A 30 -4.26 -10.91 -12.94
CA VAL A 30 -4.13 -9.45 -12.97
C VAL A 30 -2.69 -9.03 -12.67
N ALA A 31 -2.06 -9.65 -11.69
CA ALA A 31 -0.68 -9.37 -11.34
C ALA A 31 0.28 -9.64 -12.51
N SER A 32 0.06 -10.74 -13.21
CA SER A 32 0.85 -11.09 -14.40
C SER A 32 0.67 -10.07 -15.52
N GLU A 33 -0.57 -9.67 -15.79
CA GLU A 33 -0.92 -8.72 -16.84
C GLU A 33 -0.27 -7.34 -16.63
N HIS A 34 -0.16 -6.91 -15.36
CA HIS A 34 0.40 -5.60 -15.01
C HIS A 34 1.87 -5.66 -14.57
N GLY A 35 2.53 -6.80 -14.71
CA GLY A 35 3.94 -6.95 -14.36
C GLY A 35 4.26 -6.92 -12.86
N LEU A 36 3.27 -7.11 -12.01
CA LEU A 36 3.46 -7.08 -10.55
C LEU A 36 4.26 -8.27 -10.04
N ILE A 37 4.12 -9.43 -10.69
CA ILE A 37 4.86 -10.64 -10.32
C ILE A 37 6.36 -10.37 -10.40
N GLU A 38 6.81 -9.77 -11.48
CA GLU A 38 8.22 -9.42 -11.68
C GLU A 38 8.66 -8.28 -10.74
N ALA A 39 7.79 -7.26 -10.58
CA ALA A 39 8.10 -6.10 -9.75
C ALA A 39 8.20 -6.46 -8.26
N GLN A 40 7.35 -7.36 -7.79
CA GLN A 40 7.31 -7.78 -6.38
C GLN A 40 8.26 -8.96 -6.09
N GLY A 41 8.76 -9.62 -7.12
CA GLY A 41 9.67 -10.75 -6.96
C GLY A 41 9.04 -12.00 -6.35
N VAL A 42 7.74 -12.17 -6.52
CA VAL A 42 6.98 -13.31 -5.98
C VAL A 42 6.45 -14.18 -7.12
N GLU A 43 6.07 -15.41 -6.79
CA GLU A 43 5.48 -16.32 -7.77
C GLU A 43 3.97 -16.14 -7.85
N ALA A 44 3.37 -16.46 -9.00
CA ALA A 44 1.92 -16.35 -9.21
C ALA A 44 1.13 -17.14 -8.16
N SER A 45 1.67 -18.26 -7.68
CA SER A 45 1.02 -19.09 -6.66
C SER A 45 0.91 -18.42 -5.29
N GLU A 46 1.65 -17.34 -5.06
CA GLU A 46 1.59 -16.58 -3.81
C GLU A 46 0.43 -15.58 -3.78
N TYR A 47 -0.19 -15.31 -4.92
CA TYR A 47 -1.38 -14.46 -4.99
C TYR A 47 -2.62 -15.29 -4.65
N THR A 48 -3.19 -15.01 -3.49
CA THR A 48 -4.37 -15.72 -2.98
C THR A 48 -5.39 -14.72 -2.47
N PRO A 49 -6.67 -15.11 -2.37
CA PRO A 49 -7.67 -14.24 -1.77
C PRO A 49 -7.25 -13.82 -0.37
N LEU A 50 -7.61 -12.60 0.00
CA LEU A 50 -7.27 -12.03 1.30
C LEU A 50 -8.36 -12.37 2.32
N SER A 51 -7.96 -12.96 3.44
CA SER A 51 -8.86 -13.28 4.55
C SER A 51 -8.51 -12.44 5.77
N PHE A 52 -9.50 -11.83 6.41
CA PHE A 52 -9.31 -10.98 7.57
C PHE A 52 -10.61 -10.81 8.35
N THR A 53 -10.53 -10.21 9.54
CA THR A 53 -11.69 -9.90 10.37
C THR A 53 -12.08 -8.43 10.17
N VAL A 54 -13.32 -8.19 9.79
CA VAL A 54 -13.84 -6.83 9.56
C VAL A 54 -13.91 -6.06 10.87
N GLY A 55 -13.42 -4.83 10.85
CA GLY A 55 -13.44 -3.95 12.03
C GLY A 55 -12.29 -4.18 13.01
N ALA A 56 -11.40 -5.14 12.74
CA ALA A 56 -10.27 -5.42 13.63
C ALA A 56 -9.02 -4.56 13.32
N GLY A 57 -9.08 -3.72 12.29
CA GLY A 57 -7.96 -2.88 11.90
C GLY A 57 -6.86 -3.63 11.15
N GLU A 58 -7.16 -4.77 10.60
CA GLU A 58 -6.19 -5.59 9.86
C GLU A 58 -5.92 -5.06 8.45
N ILE A 59 -6.83 -4.24 7.91
CA ILE A 59 -6.69 -3.59 6.60
C ILE A 59 -6.98 -2.10 6.73
N ILE A 60 -6.76 -1.35 5.65
CA ILE A 60 -7.02 0.08 5.66
C ILE A 60 -8.49 0.37 5.94
N GLU A 61 -8.74 1.46 6.66
CA GLU A 61 -10.08 1.84 7.14
C GLU A 61 -11.13 1.91 6.02
N GLY A 62 -10.76 2.46 4.88
CA GLY A 62 -11.68 2.59 3.74
C GLY A 62 -12.20 1.27 3.22
N LEU A 63 -11.37 0.22 3.22
CA LEU A 63 -11.79 -1.12 2.81
C LEU A 63 -12.67 -1.76 3.87
N ASP A 64 -12.31 -1.62 5.16
CA ASP A 64 -13.12 -2.14 6.26
C ASP A 64 -14.55 -1.57 6.20
N GLU A 65 -14.67 -0.26 6.03
CA GLU A 65 -15.99 0.39 5.94
C GLU A 65 -16.78 -0.03 4.72
N ALA A 66 -16.11 -0.19 3.58
CA ALA A 66 -16.77 -0.56 2.32
C ALA A 66 -17.37 -1.96 2.36
N LEU A 67 -16.76 -2.86 3.12
CA LEU A 67 -17.22 -4.24 3.20
C LEU A 67 -18.46 -4.42 4.08
N VAL A 68 -18.67 -3.54 5.05
CA VAL A 68 -19.83 -3.63 5.94
C VAL A 68 -21.11 -3.45 5.11
N GLY A 69 -22.02 -4.42 5.23
CA GLY A 69 -23.27 -4.43 4.49
C GLY A 69 -23.23 -5.19 3.17
N MET A 70 -22.07 -5.63 2.72
CA MET A 70 -21.95 -6.47 1.52
C MET A 70 -22.29 -7.92 1.85
N THR A 71 -22.62 -8.70 0.82
CA THR A 71 -22.90 -10.12 0.97
C THR A 71 -21.95 -10.93 0.09
N ALA A 72 -21.79 -12.23 0.42
CA ALA A 72 -20.95 -13.12 -0.37
C ALA A 72 -21.42 -13.16 -1.83
N GLY A 73 -20.48 -13.05 -2.76
CA GLY A 73 -20.75 -12.99 -4.20
C GLY A 73 -20.97 -11.59 -4.74
N GLU A 74 -21.04 -10.58 -3.87
CA GLU A 74 -21.24 -9.20 -4.29
C GLU A 74 -19.90 -8.56 -4.69
N GLU A 75 -19.95 -7.73 -5.73
CA GLU A 75 -18.79 -6.98 -6.19
C GLU A 75 -19.05 -5.49 -6.06
N THR A 76 -18.01 -4.72 -5.73
CA THR A 76 -18.11 -3.28 -5.66
C THR A 76 -16.77 -2.62 -6.00
N THR A 77 -16.84 -1.35 -6.38
CA THR A 77 -15.65 -0.51 -6.53
C THR A 77 -15.75 0.61 -5.50
N THR A 78 -14.70 0.79 -4.71
CA THR A 78 -14.64 1.84 -3.71
C THR A 78 -13.43 2.73 -3.90
N THR A 79 -13.60 4.03 -3.68
CA THR A 79 -12.51 5.00 -3.72
C THR A 79 -12.16 5.36 -2.28
N VAL A 80 -10.88 5.21 -1.94
CA VAL A 80 -10.39 5.43 -0.58
C VAL A 80 -9.50 6.66 -0.57
N PRO A 81 -9.90 7.73 0.14
CA PRO A 81 -9.04 8.91 0.26
C PRO A 81 -7.81 8.63 1.13
N PRO A 82 -6.74 9.45 1.04
CA PRO A 82 -5.52 9.20 1.80
C PRO A 82 -5.72 9.04 3.30
N GLU A 83 -6.59 9.84 3.92
CA GLU A 83 -6.84 9.79 5.36
C GLU A 83 -7.46 8.46 5.83
N LYS A 84 -8.05 7.69 4.91
CA LYS A 84 -8.60 6.36 5.20
C LYS A 84 -7.78 5.24 4.60
N ALA A 85 -6.66 5.55 3.99
CA ALA A 85 -5.73 4.59 3.41
C ALA A 85 -4.40 4.64 4.16
N TYR A 86 -3.34 5.13 3.52
CA TYR A 86 -1.99 5.15 4.10
C TYR A 86 -1.62 6.51 4.70
N GLY A 87 -2.59 7.38 4.87
CA GLY A 87 -2.40 8.71 5.46
C GLY A 87 -2.04 9.77 4.43
N GLU A 88 -2.14 11.01 4.85
CA GLU A 88 -1.80 12.15 4.01
C GLU A 88 -0.28 12.33 3.93
N PHE A 89 0.18 12.94 2.83
CA PHE A 89 1.59 13.31 2.70
C PHE A 89 1.96 14.33 3.78
N GLN A 90 3.04 14.07 4.51
CA GLN A 90 3.51 14.96 5.57
C GLN A 90 4.87 15.55 5.19
N ALA A 91 4.89 16.86 4.99
CA ALA A 91 6.12 17.57 4.61
C ALA A 91 7.23 17.47 5.67
N ASP A 92 6.86 17.31 6.94
CA ASP A 92 7.82 17.15 8.04
C ASP A 92 8.52 15.81 8.06
N ARG A 93 8.07 14.85 7.23
CA ARG A 93 8.75 13.57 7.02
C ARG A 93 9.75 13.61 5.88
N VAL A 94 9.80 14.69 5.14
CA VAL A 94 10.85 14.94 4.15
C VAL A 94 12.00 15.65 4.88
N ARG A 95 13.19 15.05 4.86
CA ARG A 95 14.35 15.57 5.60
C ARG A 95 15.54 15.79 4.69
N GLU A 96 16.35 16.77 5.03
CA GLU A 96 17.59 17.03 4.33
C GLU A 96 18.79 16.62 5.19
N TYR A 97 19.77 16.01 4.56
CA TYR A 97 21.01 15.57 5.21
C TYR A 97 22.20 16.15 4.47
N ASP A 98 23.28 16.38 5.20
CA ASP A 98 24.57 16.69 4.62
C ASP A 98 25.05 15.48 3.80
N PRO A 99 25.57 15.63 2.59
CA PRO A 99 25.99 14.48 1.77
C PRO A 99 27.01 13.57 2.47
N GLU A 100 27.97 14.14 3.20
CA GLU A 100 28.97 13.35 3.94
C GLU A 100 28.31 12.57 5.08
N THR A 101 27.37 13.19 5.79
CA THR A 101 26.60 12.53 6.85
C THR A 101 25.74 11.40 6.27
N PHE A 102 25.11 11.65 5.13
CA PHE A 102 24.31 10.65 4.45
C PHE A 102 25.15 9.43 4.05
N GLU A 103 26.30 9.64 3.43
CA GLU A 103 27.19 8.54 3.04
C GLU A 103 27.66 7.74 4.25
N GLY A 104 27.94 8.42 5.36
CA GLY A 104 28.33 7.77 6.61
C GLY A 104 27.24 6.91 7.22
N MET A 105 25.98 7.32 7.08
CA MET A 105 24.84 6.56 7.60
C MET A 105 24.45 5.37 6.71
N VAL A 106 24.51 5.53 5.42
CA VAL A 106 23.99 4.58 4.44
C VAL A 106 25.09 3.70 3.85
N GLY A 107 26.33 4.21 3.80
CA GLY A 107 27.45 3.49 3.21
C GLY A 107 27.45 3.50 1.69
N LYS A 108 26.67 4.37 1.07
CA LYS A 108 26.54 4.49 -0.39
C LYS A 108 26.47 5.97 -0.76
N GLU A 109 26.90 6.28 -1.98
CA GLU A 109 26.77 7.62 -2.51
C GLU A 109 25.28 7.97 -2.72
N PRO A 110 24.87 9.22 -2.43
CA PRO A 110 23.48 9.61 -2.65
C PRO A 110 23.13 9.62 -4.13
N ALA A 111 21.98 9.07 -4.45
CA ALA A 111 21.45 9.06 -5.81
C ALA A 111 19.93 9.13 -5.74
N VAL A 112 19.32 9.88 -6.65
CA VAL A 112 17.85 9.96 -6.74
C VAL A 112 17.28 8.58 -7.01
N GLY A 113 16.27 8.20 -6.22
CA GLY A 113 15.66 6.87 -6.30
C GLY A 113 16.28 5.82 -5.40
N LEU A 114 17.36 6.14 -4.70
CA LEU A 114 17.97 5.22 -3.75
C LEU A 114 17.06 5.02 -2.54
N HIS A 115 16.77 3.77 -2.21
CA HIS A 115 16.01 3.43 -1.02
C HIS A 115 16.95 3.34 0.18
N VAL A 116 16.57 3.96 1.30
CA VAL A 116 17.40 4.00 2.50
C VAL A 116 16.60 3.59 3.73
N GLU A 117 17.31 3.11 4.74
CA GLU A 117 16.72 2.79 6.05
C GLU A 117 17.44 3.61 7.11
N ALA A 118 16.65 4.35 7.90
CA ALA A 118 17.18 5.15 9.01
C ALA A 118 17.40 4.27 10.25
N GLU A 119 18.21 4.74 11.20
CA GLU A 119 18.52 4.00 12.44
C GLU A 119 17.29 3.63 13.26
N ASN A 120 16.22 4.43 13.17
CA ASN A 120 14.96 4.18 13.87
C ASN A 120 14.03 3.20 13.14
N GLY A 121 14.52 2.56 12.06
CA GLY A 121 13.74 1.60 11.28
C GLY A 121 12.83 2.19 10.21
N LEU A 122 12.83 3.51 10.04
CA LEU A 122 12.04 4.15 9.00
C LEU A 122 12.69 3.95 7.63
N HIS A 123 11.87 3.69 6.64
CA HIS A 123 12.30 3.58 5.24
C HIS A 123 11.99 4.85 4.49
N GLY A 124 12.92 5.29 3.65
CA GLY A 124 12.75 6.48 2.83
C GLY A 124 13.38 6.32 1.47
N ASP A 125 13.07 7.27 0.59
CA ASP A 125 13.63 7.33 -0.76
C ASP A 125 14.29 8.68 -0.99
N VAL A 126 15.45 8.65 -1.64
CA VAL A 126 16.15 9.90 -2.01
C VAL A 126 15.38 10.54 -3.16
N THR A 127 14.90 11.76 -2.93
CA THR A 127 14.11 12.52 -3.91
C THR A 127 14.90 13.61 -4.63
N ALA A 128 15.99 14.09 -3.99
CA ALA A 128 16.86 15.09 -4.60
C ALA A 128 18.27 14.97 -4.05
N VAL A 129 19.26 15.19 -4.90
CA VAL A 129 20.68 15.25 -4.50
C VAL A 129 21.23 16.59 -4.97
N ARG A 130 21.73 17.37 -4.01
CA ARG A 130 22.34 18.67 -4.26
C ARG A 130 23.77 18.65 -3.75
N ASP A 131 24.56 19.65 -4.15
CA ASP A 131 25.96 19.75 -3.72
C ASP A 131 26.11 19.85 -2.19
N ASP A 132 25.12 20.43 -1.51
CA ASP A 132 25.14 20.69 -0.09
C ASP A 132 24.09 19.95 0.73
N ALA A 133 23.20 19.19 0.07
CA ALA A 133 22.14 18.47 0.76
C ALA A 133 21.58 17.29 -0.03
N VAL A 134 21.16 16.27 0.70
CA VAL A 134 20.44 15.11 0.15
C VAL A 134 19.04 15.11 0.77
N GLU A 135 18.02 15.15 -0.06
CA GLU A 135 16.63 15.13 0.40
C GLU A 135 16.11 13.70 0.42
N VAL A 136 15.57 13.27 1.57
CA VAL A 136 15.01 11.93 1.75
C VAL A 136 13.56 12.05 2.22
N ASP A 137 12.66 11.37 1.54
CA ASP A 137 11.24 11.34 1.88
C ASP A 137 10.93 10.05 2.65
N PHE A 138 10.53 10.18 3.91
CA PHE A 138 10.16 9.07 4.77
C PHE A 138 8.66 8.81 4.85
N ASN A 139 7.86 9.45 4.00
CA ASN A 139 6.44 9.12 3.88
C ASN A 139 6.27 7.73 3.29
N HIS A 140 5.16 7.06 3.65
CA HIS A 140 4.80 5.82 2.98
C HIS A 140 4.64 6.13 1.47
N GLU A 141 5.06 5.21 0.61
CA GLU A 141 5.02 5.45 -0.84
C GLU A 141 3.60 5.71 -1.37
N LEU A 142 2.58 5.23 -0.66
CA LEU A 142 1.17 5.46 -1.01
C LEU A 142 0.54 6.62 -0.25
N ALA A 143 1.30 7.31 0.62
CA ALA A 143 0.80 8.45 1.38
C ALA A 143 0.42 9.60 0.44
N GLY A 144 -0.68 10.27 0.75
CA GLY A 144 -1.18 11.38 -0.06
C GLY A 144 -1.87 10.95 -1.35
N LYS A 145 -2.04 9.65 -1.57
CA LYS A 145 -2.65 9.12 -2.78
C LYS A 145 -4.05 8.58 -2.51
N THR A 146 -4.98 8.91 -3.41
CA THR A 146 -6.32 8.33 -3.41
C THR A 146 -6.24 6.99 -4.14
N LEU A 147 -6.80 5.97 -3.53
CA LEU A 147 -6.75 4.60 -4.05
C LEU A 147 -8.14 4.14 -4.47
N VAL A 148 -8.19 3.32 -5.51
CA VAL A 148 -9.44 2.72 -6.00
C VAL A 148 -9.30 1.21 -5.88
N PHE A 149 -10.27 0.57 -5.23
CA PHE A 149 -10.28 -0.88 -5.06
C PHE A 149 -11.51 -1.49 -5.71
N ASP A 150 -11.29 -2.46 -6.58
CA ASP A 150 -12.33 -3.35 -7.08
C ASP A 150 -12.33 -4.56 -6.17
N ILE A 151 -13.46 -4.84 -5.51
CA ILE A 151 -13.58 -5.87 -4.46
C ILE A 151 -14.64 -6.87 -4.85
N GLU A 152 -14.34 -8.17 -4.68
CA GLU A 152 -15.32 -9.25 -4.78
C GLU A 152 -15.31 -10.01 -3.46
N VAL A 153 -16.47 -10.12 -2.82
CA VAL A 153 -16.61 -10.88 -1.58
C VAL A 153 -16.78 -12.37 -1.95
N VAL A 154 -15.78 -13.18 -1.61
CA VAL A 154 -15.77 -14.61 -1.91
C VAL A 154 -16.51 -15.40 -0.85
N ASP A 155 -16.28 -15.10 0.42
CA ASP A 155 -16.87 -15.83 1.54
C ASP A 155 -17.02 -14.92 2.76
N VAL A 156 -18.04 -15.21 3.57
CA VAL A 156 -18.28 -14.49 4.84
C VAL A 156 -18.54 -15.55 5.91
N ARG A 157 -17.79 -15.46 7.00
CA ARG A 157 -17.94 -16.37 8.15
C ARG A 157 -18.21 -15.57 9.41
N ARG A 158 -19.18 -16.02 10.16
CA ARG A 158 -19.55 -15.42 11.44
C ARG A 158 -19.29 -16.45 12.54
N ASP A 159 -18.49 -16.06 13.50
CA ASP A 159 -18.17 -16.92 14.65
C ASP A 159 -19.29 -16.93 15.70
#